data_55618666d5a6cb902d0f0b709f80b108
#
_entry.id   55618666d5a6cb902d0f0b709f80b108
#
_cell.length_a   1.000
_cell.length_b   1.000
_cell.length_c   1.000
_cell.angle_alpha   90.00
_cell.angle_beta   90.00
_cell.angle_gamma   90.00
#
_symmetry.space_group_name_H-M   'P 1'
#
loop_
_entity.id
_entity.type
_entity.pdbx_description
1 polymer ?
#
loop_
_entity_poly.entity_id
_entity_poly.type
_entity_poly.pdbx_seq_one_letter_code
_entity_poly.pdbx_strand_id
1 'polypeptide(L)'
;MRRLTYIYKTACSFCLGAMLYACSAPERQVPQPTKGQQAMIDRKYGMFLHFGMNTYLNVEWSDGTAPASTYAPPADMAEKAAGWVKNAKRAGMRSIVLTTKHHDGFCLWDSKYTEYDIANPTIENKVDIVKAVSDACHKEGVAFSVYYSLWDRHELSYQKSDKRLYIQYMKNQLQELMTQYGTVHELWFDGAWDRKTEDWHLQEVYDFVKSMQPDCQISTNWTIGKRPVDMQEGDSIIYFPSDFRLWDPFLPVKDDPKIYKHNGKEYYLPFESTQTISVIGSWFNHPEDSTIHKHAFQK
;
A
#
# COMPACT_ATOMS: atom_id res chain seq x y z
N MET A 1 17.81 67.51 -82.50
CA MET A 1 17.06 67.62 -81.26
C MET A 1 16.12 66.44 -81.19
N ARG A 2 16.43 65.38 -80.45
CA ARG A 2 15.54 64.27 -80.11
C ARG A 2 15.80 63.89 -78.67
N ARG A 3 14.78 64.03 -77.82
CA ARG A 3 14.80 63.66 -76.42
C ARG A 3 14.60 62.17 -76.34
N LEU A 4 15.50 61.47 -75.67
CA LEU A 4 15.33 60.07 -75.24
C LEU A 4 14.64 60.05 -73.87
N THR A 5 13.52 59.38 -73.85
CA THR A 5 12.77 59.14 -72.63
C THR A 5 13.20 57.77 -72.07
N TYR A 6 13.77 57.74 -70.86
CA TYR A 6 14.09 56.47 -70.12
C TYR A 6 12.87 56.00 -69.37
N ILE A 7 12.46 54.76 -69.65
CA ILE A 7 11.39 54.03 -68.92
C ILE A 7 12.09 53.17 -67.88
N TYR A 8 11.91 53.53 -66.61
CA TYR A 8 12.31 52.65 -65.51
C TYR A 8 11.26 51.56 -65.33
N LYS A 9 11.66 50.29 -65.53
CA LYS A 9 10.90 49.12 -65.15
C LYS A 9 11.20 48.82 -63.70
N THR A 10 10.24 49.07 -62.83
CA THR A 10 10.26 48.61 -61.41
C THR A 10 9.88 47.14 -61.34
N ALA A 11 10.84 46.29 -61.02
CA ALA A 11 10.56 44.89 -60.74
C ALA A 11 10.12 44.78 -59.31
N CYS A 12 8.84 44.46 -59.09
CA CYS A 12 8.33 44.05 -57.77
C CYS A 12 8.73 42.59 -57.48
N SER A 13 9.70 42.40 -56.53
CA SER A 13 10.02 41.10 -55.99
C SER A 13 9.00 40.76 -54.90
N PHE A 14 8.11 39.84 -55.21
CA PHE A 14 7.27 39.19 -54.21
C PHE A 14 8.13 38.18 -53.42
N CYS A 15 8.55 38.53 -52.21
CA CYS A 15 9.08 37.58 -51.26
C CYS A 15 7.92 36.77 -50.69
N LEU A 16 7.71 35.53 -51.16
CA LEU A 16 6.88 34.52 -50.49
C LEU A 16 7.59 34.08 -49.23
N GLY A 17 7.24 34.69 -48.09
CA GLY A 17 7.64 34.19 -46.79
C GLY A 17 6.83 32.94 -46.48
N ALA A 18 7.41 31.77 -46.74
CA ALA A 18 6.86 30.50 -46.20
C ALA A 18 7.06 30.51 -44.70
N MET A 19 5.99 30.84 -43.93
CA MET A 19 5.94 30.57 -42.50
C MET A 19 5.87 29.05 -42.32
N LEU A 20 6.99 28.45 -42.01
CA LEU A 20 7.08 27.10 -41.48
C LEU A 20 6.43 27.11 -40.07
N TYR A 21 5.15 26.83 -39.99
CA TYR A 21 4.54 26.40 -38.74
C TYR A 21 5.16 25.04 -38.38
N ALA A 22 6.21 25.08 -37.55
CA ALA A 22 6.67 23.90 -36.88
C ALA A 22 5.53 23.47 -35.94
N CYS A 23 4.70 22.52 -36.37
CA CYS A 23 3.86 21.76 -35.45
C CYS A 23 4.81 21.01 -34.51
N SER A 24 5.18 21.63 -33.38
CA SER A 24 5.75 20.89 -32.27
C SER A 24 4.69 19.89 -31.82
N ALA A 25 5.00 18.62 -31.97
CA ALA A 25 4.16 17.58 -31.37
C ALA A 25 3.94 17.96 -29.89
N PRO A 26 2.72 17.81 -29.35
CA PRO A 26 2.47 18.12 -27.95
C PRO A 26 3.48 17.33 -27.12
N GLU A 27 4.21 18.04 -26.28
CA GLU A 27 5.18 17.44 -25.38
C GLU A 27 4.43 16.42 -24.52
N ARG A 28 4.90 15.16 -24.51
CA ARG A 28 4.29 14.07 -23.75
C ARG A 28 4.31 14.46 -22.29
N GLN A 29 3.12 14.73 -21.72
CA GLN A 29 2.99 14.96 -20.29
C GLN A 29 3.19 13.65 -19.55
N VAL A 30 4.34 13.50 -18.89
CA VAL A 30 4.62 12.37 -18.02
C VAL A 30 3.84 12.56 -16.71
N PRO A 31 3.08 11.55 -16.26
CA PRO A 31 2.37 11.63 -14.98
C PRO A 31 3.30 12.03 -13.84
N GLN A 32 2.85 12.95 -13.00
CA GLN A 32 3.57 13.42 -11.83
C GLN A 32 2.92 12.84 -10.56
N PRO A 33 3.65 12.74 -9.43
CA PRO A 33 3.07 12.30 -8.19
C PRO A 33 1.94 13.25 -7.75
N THR A 34 0.85 12.68 -7.27
CA THR A 34 -0.20 13.42 -6.55
C THR A 34 0.35 13.95 -5.23
N LYS A 35 -0.39 14.87 -4.57
CA LYS A 35 -0.01 15.37 -3.25
C LYS A 35 0.12 14.24 -2.21
N GLY A 36 -0.79 13.25 -2.24
CA GLY A 36 -0.74 12.10 -1.34
C GLY A 36 0.47 11.22 -1.60
N GLN A 37 0.76 10.93 -2.87
CA GLN A 37 1.95 10.18 -3.27
C GLN A 37 3.25 10.92 -2.89
N GLN A 38 3.31 12.25 -3.05
CA GLN A 38 4.47 13.03 -2.65
C GLN A 38 4.66 12.97 -1.12
N ALA A 39 3.60 13.09 -0.34
CA ALA A 39 3.67 12.95 1.11
C ALA A 39 4.16 11.56 1.55
N MET A 40 3.76 10.50 0.81
CA MET A 40 4.28 9.14 1.02
C MET A 40 5.78 9.08 0.72
N ILE A 41 6.22 9.59 -0.44
CA ILE A 41 7.64 9.65 -0.83
C ILE A 41 8.48 10.38 0.23
N ASP A 42 7.97 11.47 0.78
CA ASP A 42 8.69 12.31 1.76
C ASP A 42 8.85 11.61 3.11
N ARG A 43 8.02 10.61 3.44
CA ARG A 43 8.20 9.77 4.63
C ARG A 43 9.43 8.87 4.55
N LYS A 44 9.75 8.33 3.39
CA LYS A 44 10.97 7.58 3.03
C LYS A 44 11.19 6.27 3.78
N TYR A 45 11.00 6.24 5.10
CA TYR A 45 11.39 5.14 5.96
C TYR A 45 10.35 4.92 7.04
N GLY A 46 9.85 3.69 7.13
CA GLY A 46 8.82 3.29 8.07
C GLY A 46 9.10 1.94 8.72
N MET A 47 8.24 1.57 9.65
CA MET A 47 8.22 0.27 10.30
C MET A 47 6.98 -0.49 9.85
N PHE A 48 7.16 -1.74 9.45
CA PHE A 48 6.07 -2.68 9.27
C PHE A 48 5.97 -3.56 10.52
N LEU A 49 4.82 -3.55 11.17
CA LEU A 49 4.56 -4.33 12.39
C LEU A 49 3.72 -5.56 12.05
N HIS A 50 4.35 -6.73 12.08
CA HIS A 50 3.68 -8.02 12.00
C HIS A 50 3.42 -8.53 13.42
N PHE A 51 2.17 -8.43 13.85
CA PHE A 51 1.72 -8.88 15.16
C PHE A 51 0.30 -9.42 15.04
N GLY A 52 -0.04 -10.48 15.76
CA GLY A 52 -1.37 -11.08 15.71
C GLY A 52 -1.39 -12.51 16.19
N MET A 53 -2.37 -13.28 15.73
CA MET A 53 -2.56 -14.70 16.09
C MET A 53 -1.28 -15.52 15.83
N ASN A 54 -0.61 -15.29 14.71
CA ASN A 54 0.59 -16.02 14.31
C ASN A 54 1.76 -15.83 15.27
N THR A 55 1.84 -14.67 15.97
CA THR A 55 2.82 -14.43 17.03
C THR A 55 2.67 -15.44 18.17
N TYR A 56 1.43 -15.76 18.55
CA TYR A 56 1.14 -16.68 19.67
C TYR A 56 1.18 -18.14 19.25
N LEU A 57 0.99 -18.43 17.98
CA LEU A 57 1.14 -19.76 17.42
C LEU A 57 2.58 -20.11 17.07
N ASN A 58 3.47 -19.14 17.05
CA ASN A 58 4.85 -19.29 16.59
C ASN A 58 4.92 -19.84 15.16
N VAL A 59 4.13 -19.26 14.25
CA VAL A 59 4.08 -19.62 12.81
C VAL A 59 4.01 -18.37 11.95
N GLU A 60 4.45 -18.51 10.69
CA GLU A 60 4.28 -17.44 9.70
C GLU A 60 2.82 -17.34 9.21
N TRP A 61 2.19 -18.47 8.97
CA TRP A 61 0.82 -18.55 8.45
C TRP A 61 0.06 -19.66 9.14
N SER A 62 -0.94 -19.30 9.91
CA SER A 62 -1.91 -20.25 10.44
C SER A 62 -3.08 -20.44 9.47
N ASP A 63 -3.84 -21.48 9.68
CA ASP A 63 -4.94 -21.88 8.80
C ASP A 63 -6.29 -21.21 9.14
N GLY A 64 -6.32 -20.33 10.15
CA GLY A 64 -7.53 -19.64 10.59
C GLY A 64 -8.45 -20.49 11.48
N THR A 65 -8.01 -21.68 11.93
CA THR A 65 -8.81 -22.59 12.77
C THR A 65 -8.46 -22.53 14.25
N ALA A 66 -7.37 -21.85 14.61
CA ALA A 66 -6.96 -21.71 16.00
C ALA A 66 -8.05 -21.00 16.83
N PRO A 67 -8.36 -21.48 18.05
CA PRO A 67 -9.31 -20.79 18.91
C PRO A 67 -8.88 -19.34 19.18
N ALA A 68 -9.82 -18.40 19.26
CA ALA A 68 -9.52 -17.00 19.58
C ALA A 68 -8.73 -16.85 20.89
N SER A 69 -8.96 -17.73 21.88
CA SER A 69 -8.22 -17.78 23.15
C SER A 69 -6.72 -18.02 23.01
N THR A 70 -6.25 -18.48 21.85
CA THR A 70 -4.81 -18.60 21.56
C THR A 70 -4.14 -17.22 21.51
N TYR A 71 -4.88 -16.17 21.11
CA TYR A 71 -4.42 -14.80 21.20
C TYR A 71 -4.47 -14.34 22.66
N ALA A 72 -3.32 -14.33 23.33
CA ALA A 72 -3.21 -14.10 24.77
C ALA A 72 -2.22 -12.95 25.07
N PRO A 73 -2.55 -11.69 24.72
CA PRO A 73 -1.68 -10.55 24.99
C PRO A 73 -1.58 -10.31 26.49
N PRO A 74 -0.43 -9.84 27.00
CA PRO A 74 -0.32 -9.43 28.40
C PRO A 74 -1.14 -8.15 28.65
N ALA A 75 -1.51 -7.91 29.90
CA ALA A 75 -2.35 -6.77 30.28
C ALA A 75 -1.74 -5.39 29.90
N ASP A 76 -0.40 -5.29 29.85
CA ASP A 76 0.34 -4.08 29.46
C ASP A 76 0.59 -3.98 27.96
N MET A 77 -0.11 -4.76 27.14
CA MET A 77 0.15 -4.81 25.69
C MET A 77 -0.10 -3.47 24.97
N ALA A 78 -1.07 -2.68 25.43
CA ALA A 78 -1.31 -1.35 24.88
C ALA A 78 -0.11 -0.42 25.09
N GLU A 79 0.54 -0.48 26.27
CA GLU A 79 1.72 0.31 26.54
C GLU A 79 2.93 -0.17 25.71
N LYS A 80 3.08 -1.48 25.55
CA LYS A 80 4.11 -2.08 24.68
C LYS A 80 3.92 -1.66 23.22
N ALA A 81 2.69 -1.69 22.72
CA ALA A 81 2.37 -1.26 21.35
C ALA A 81 2.70 0.23 21.13
N ALA A 82 2.35 1.09 22.09
CA ALA A 82 2.75 2.49 22.06
C ALA A 82 4.29 2.67 22.13
N GLY A 83 4.98 1.75 22.82
CA GLY A 83 6.44 1.69 22.88
C GLY A 83 7.08 1.42 21.51
N TRP A 84 6.46 0.58 20.66
CA TRP A 84 6.93 0.33 19.29
C TRP A 84 7.00 1.62 18.48
N VAL A 85 5.93 2.43 18.55
CA VAL A 85 5.84 3.72 17.83
C VAL A 85 6.95 4.67 18.28
N LYS A 86 7.16 4.80 19.60
CA LYS A 86 8.23 5.65 20.15
C LYS A 86 9.61 5.19 19.67
N ASN A 87 9.85 3.88 19.65
CA ASN A 87 11.11 3.32 19.17
C ASN A 87 11.32 3.54 17.67
N ALA A 88 10.28 3.36 16.86
CA ALA A 88 10.31 3.68 15.44
C ALA A 88 10.68 5.14 15.20
N LYS A 89 10.02 6.07 15.88
CA LYS A 89 10.32 7.51 15.80
C LYS A 89 11.76 7.82 16.20
N ARG A 90 12.24 7.23 17.30
CA ARG A 90 13.65 7.40 17.75
C ARG A 90 14.65 6.87 16.74
N ALA A 91 14.29 5.83 15.97
CA ALA A 91 15.08 5.29 14.87
C ALA A 91 14.98 6.14 13.57
N GLY A 92 14.24 7.25 13.58
CA GLY A 92 14.05 8.14 12.44
C GLY A 92 12.95 7.71 11.47
N MET A 93 12.16 6.70 11.82
CA MET A 93 11.01 6.25 11.02
C MET A 93 9.86 7.25 11.12
N ARG A 94 9.13 7.43 10.01
CA ARG A 94 8.07 8.43 9.89
C ARG A 94 6.69 7.84 9.60
N SER A 95 6.63 6.53 9.39
CA SER A 95 5.39 5.79 9.18
C SER A 95 5.43 4.43 9.86
N ILE A 96 4.24 3.92 10.18
CA ILE A 96 4.03 2.55 10.66
C ILE A 96 2.89 1.95 9.89
N VAL A 97 3.10 0.75 9.36
CA VAL A 97 2.07 -0.13 8.82
C VAL A 97 1.85 -1.26 9.82
N LEU A 98 0.62 -1.45 10.29
CA LEU A 98 0.24 -2.51 11.21
C LEU A 98 -0.57 -3.57 10.49
N THR A 99 -0.24 -4.84 10.67
CA THR A 99 -1.09 -5.97 10.24
C THR A 99 -2.36 -6.02 11.07
N THR A 100 -3.40 -5.25 10.67
CA THR A 100 -4.66 -5.21 11.42
C THR A 100 -5.45 -6.51 11.32
N LYS A 101 -5.42 -7.15 10.15
CA LYS A 101 -5.93 -8.51 9.90
C LYS A 101 -4.99 -9.22 8.93
N HIS A 102 -4.37 -10.32 9.36
CA HIS A 102 -3.52 -11.16 8.52
C HIS A 102 -4.33 -12.28 7.85
N HIS A 103 -3.68 -13.20 7.14
CA HIS A 103 -4.32 -14.29 6.36
C HIS A 103 -5.14 -15.26 7.20
N ASP A 104 -4.89 -15.35 8.51
CA ASP A 104 -5.67 -16.17 9.44
C ASP A 104 -7.08 -15.62 9.70
N GLY A 105 -7.33 -14.35 9.37
CA GLY A 105 -8.62 -13.68 9.56
C GLY A 105 -8.82 -13.05 10.94
N PHE A 106 -7.86 -13.19 11.89
CA PHE A 106 -7.99 -12.62 13.21
C PHE A 106 -7.85 -11.08 13.18
N CYS A 107 -8.84 -10.39 13.77
CA CYS A 107 -8.88 -8.93 13.81
C CYS A 107 -8.25 -8.39 15.10
N LEU A 108 -7.28 -7.48 14.97
CA LEU A 108 -6.62 -6.82 16.11
C LEU A 108 -7.44 -5.66 16.70
N TRP A 109 -8.72 -5.55 16.34
CA TRP A 109 -9.71 -4.61 16.85
C TRP A 109 -11.04 -5.32 17.11
N ASP A 110 -11.95 -4.72 17.88
CA ASP A 110 -13.31 -5.19 18.12
C ASP A 110 -14.15 -4.98 16.85
N SER A 111 -14.25 -6.00 16.01
CA SER A 111 -15.02 -5.95 14.77
C SER A 111 -16.43 -6.47 14.97
N LYS A 112 -17.42 -5.68 14.59
CA LYS A 112 -18.84 -6.09 14.68
C LYS A 112 -19.22 -7.18 13.68
N TYR A 113 -18.30 -7.60 12.81
CA TYR A 113 -18.58 -8.49 11.70
C TYR A 113 -17.97 -9.88 11.84
N THR A 114 -17.22 -10.11 12.92
CA THR A 114 -16.67 -11.43 13.26
C THR A 114 -16.54 -11.56 14.78
N GLU A 115 -16.56 -12.80 15.26
CA GLU A 115 -16.18 -13.11 16.64
C GLU A 115 -14.70 -13.56 16.74
N TYR A 116 -13.99 -13.61 15.59
CA TYR A 116 -12.58 -13.96 15.53
C TYR A 116 -11.72 -12.70 15.63
N ASP A 117 -11.80 -12.08 16.81
CA ASP A 117 -11.17 -10.79 17.10
C ASP A 117 -10.77 -10.66 18.57
N ILE A 118 -10.21 -9.51 18.94
CA ILE A 118 -9.74 -9.21 20.29
C ILE A 118 -10.86 -9.11 21.33
N ALA A 119 -12.11 -8.91 20.94
CA ALA A 119 -13.25 -8.80 21.83
C ALA A 119 -13.87 -10.15 22.18
N ASN A 120 -13.40 -11.24 21.55
CA ASN A 120 -13.90 -12.59 21.79
C ASN A 120 -13.95 -12.90 23.29
N PRO A 121 -15.08 -13.47 23.81
CA PRO A 121 -15.26 -13.73 25.24
C PRO A 121 -14.18 -14.61 25.87
N THR A 122 -13.50 -15.45 25.10
CA THR A 122 -12.45 -16.36 25.58
C THR A 122 -11.09 -15.70 25.77
N ILE A 123 -10.93 -14.45 25.32
CA ILE A 123 -9.68 -13.68 25.47
C ILE A 123 -9.73 -12.94 26.82
N GLU A 124 -8.71 -13.13 27.65
CA GLU A 124 -8.62 -12.50 28.96
C GLU A 124 -8.32 -11.00 28.85
N ASN A 125 -7.27 -10.63 28.15
CA ASN A 125 -6.86 -9.23 28.00
C ASN A 125 -7.27 -8.72 26.62
N LYS A 126 -8.40 -8.00 26.55
CA LYS A 126 -9.02 -7.48 25.34
C LYS A 126 -8.39 -6.14 24.94
N VAL A 127 -7.17 -6.18 24.45
CA VAL A 127 -6.42 -4.98 24.08
C VAL A 127 -6.62 -4.69 22.59
N ASP A 128 -7.22 -3.54 22.27
CA ASP A 128 -7.29 -3.03 20.91
C ASP A 128 -5.93 -2.51 20.48
N ILE A 129 -5.19 -3.33 19.72
CA ILE A 129 -3.86 -3.02 19.25
C ILE A 129 -3.90 -1.95 18.17
N VAL A 130 -4.94 -1.96 17.34
CA VAL A 130 -5.11 -0.94 16.29
C VAL A 130 -5.24 0.44 16.94
N LYS A 131 -6.06 0.54 17.99
CA LYS A 131 -6.21 1.78 18.75
C LYS A 131 -4.92 2.20 19.46
N ALA A 132 -4.25 1.28 20.11
CA ALA A 132 -3.01 1.58 20.85
C ALA A 132 -1.91 2.12 19.91
N VAL A 133 -1.75 1.52 18.74
CA VAL A 133 -0.75 1.95 17.74
C VAL A 133 -1.18 3.26 17.07
N SER A 134 -2.44 3.40 16.64
CA SER A 134 -2.93 4.60 15.96
C SER A 134 -2.86 5.82 16.87
N ASP A 135 -3.33 5.73 18.12
CA ASP A 135 -3.26 6.82 19.10
C ASP A 135 -1.81 7.24 19.36
N ALA A 136 -0.90 6.27 19.50
CA ALA A 136 0.52 6.56 19.67
C ALA A 136 1.13 7.23 18.43
N CYS A 137 0.79 6.78 17.23
CA CYS A 137 1.23 7.39 15.98
C CYS A 137 0.79 8.84 15.88
N HIS A 138 -0.50 9.14 16.12
CA HIS A 138 -1.02 10.50 16.10
C HIS A 138 -0.37 11.39 17.15
N LYS A 139 -0.17 10.87 18.37
CA LYS A 139 0.51 11.60 19.44
C LYS A 139 1.97 11.92 19.10
N GLU A 140 2.67 10.99 18.48
CA GLU A 140 4.09 11.13 18.17
C GLU A 140 4.37 11.83 16.81
N GLY A 141 3.33 12.10 16.01
CA GLY A 141 3.46 12.67 14.67
C GLY A 141 4.09 11.69 13.67
N VAL A 142 3.80 10.39 13.83
CA VAL A 142 4.17 9.30 12.93
C VAL A 142 2.94 8.93 12.11
N ALA A 143 3.08 8.72 10.80
CA ALA A 143 1.97 8.34 9.94
C ALA A 143 1.50 6.92 10.30
N PHE A 144 0.20 6.76 10.56
CA PHE A 144 -0.43 5.47 10.80
C PHE A 144 -0.99 4.91 9.51
N SER A 145 -0.71 3.64 9.23
CA SER A 145 -1.16 2.91 8.05
C SER A 145 -1.60 1.51 8.44
N VAL A 146 -2.52 0.94 7.68
CA VAL A 146 -3.10 -0.38 7.95
C VAL A 146 -2.76 -1.35 6.83
N TYR A 147 -2.44 -2.57 7.22
CA TYR A 147 -2.40 -3.73 6.33
C TYR A 147 -3.67 -4.55 6.56
N TYR A 148 -4.28 -4.98 5.47
CA TYR A 148 -5.47 -5.82 5.48
C TYR A 148 -5.32 -6.94 4.46
N SER A 149 -5.43 -8.19 4.90
CA SER A 149 -5.37 -9.33 4.01
C SER A 149 -6.68 -9.52 3.25
N LEU A 150 -6.58 -9.60 1.91
CA LEU A 150 -7.66 -10.06 1.05
C LEU A 150 -7.90 -11.56 1.22
N TRP A 151 -6.84 -12.32 1.50
CA TRP A 151 -6.94 -13.73 1.85
C TRP A 151 -7.42 -13.88 3.29
N ASP A 152 -8.51 -14.59 3.48
CA ASP A 152 -9.11 -14.84 4.79
C ASP A 152 -9.41 -16.32 4.94
N ARG A 153 -8.65 -16.98 5.81
CA ARG A 153 -8.75 -18.41 6.03
C ARG A 153 -9.86 -18.78 7.01
N HIS A 154 -10.32 -17.80 7.80
CA HIS A 154 -11.35 -18.00 8.80
C HIS A 154 -12.75 -17.74 8.26
N GLU A 155 -12.93 -16.66 7.49
CA GLU A 155 -14.24 -16.21 7.04
C GLU A 155 -14.83 -17.12 5.95
N LEU A 156 -16.00 -17.70 6.25
CA LEU A 156 -16.65 -18.68 5.37
C LEU A 156 -17.06 -18.10 4.02
N SER A 157 -17.42 -16.83 3.97
CA SER A 157 -17.79 -16.17 2.71
C SER A 157 -16.61 -16.06 1.73
N TYR A 158 -15.37 -16.06 2.23
CA TYR A 158 -14.16 -16.13 1.42
C TYR A 158 -14.10 -17.42 0.58
N GLN A 159 -14.62 -18.52 1.09
CA GLN A 159 -14.60 -19.82 0.41
C GLN A 159 -15.70 -19.97 -0.65
N LYS A 160 -16.68 -19.06 -0.67
CA LYS A 160 -17.75 -19.10 -1.66
C LYS A 160 -17.26 -18.70 -3.05
N SER A 161 -17.90 -19.23 -4.09
CA SER A 161 -17.65 -18.82 -5.48
C SER A 161 -18.15 -17.39 -5.77
N ASP A 162 -19.27 -17.00 -5.16
CA ASP A 162 -19.76 -15.61 -5.21
C ASP A 162 -19.08 -14.78 -4.12
N LYS A 163 -18.20 -13.88 -4.53
CA LYS A 163 -17.42 -13.03 -3.62
C LYS A 163 -18.15 -11.82 -3.07
N ARG A 164 -19.36 -11.52 -3.54
CA ARG A 164 -20.08 -10.30 -3.09
C ARG A 164 -20.28 -10.25 -1.59
N LEU A 165 -20.56 -11.40 -0.94
CA LEU A 165 -20.68 -11.45 0.51
C LEU A 165 -19.36 -11.15 1.20
N TYR A 166 -18.24 -11.70 0.70
CA TYR A 166 -16.93 -11.42 1.24
C TYR A 166 -16.50 -9.96 1.00
N ILE A 167 -16.76 -9.41 -0.18
CA ILE A 167 -16.49 -8.00 -0.47
C ILE A 167 -17.29 -7.09 0.47
N GLN A 168 -18.56 -7.41 0.73
CA GLN A 168 -19.35 -6.65 1.70
C GLN A 168 -18.81 -6.77 3.13
N TYR A 169 -18.42 -7.96 3.56
CA TYR A 169 -17.76 -8.20 4.84
C TYR A 169 -16.47 -7.35 4.97
N MET A 170 -15.62 -7.40 3.96
CA MET A 170 -14.40 -6.60 3.89
C MET A 170 -14.68 -5.10 3.96
N LYS A 171 -15.65 -4.59 3.18
CA LYS A 171 -16.03 -3.17 3.21
C LYS A 171 -16.52 -2.73 4.59
N ASN A 172 -17.27 -3.57 5.27
CA ASN A 172 -17.76 -3.29 6.62
C ASN A 172 -16.57 -3.16 7.61
N GLN A 173 -15.61 -4.07 7.56
CA GLN A 173 -14.39 -4.01 8.37
C GLN A 173 -13.50 -2.82 8.00
N LEU A 174 -13.35 -2.51 6.72
CA LEU A 174 -12.64 -1.31 6.27
C LEU A 174 -13.32 -0.03 6.75
N GLN A 175 -14.65 0.01 6.80
CA GLN A 175 -15.37 1.15 7.39
C GLN A 175 -14.99 1.36 8.85
N GLU A 176 -14.91 0.29 9.64
CA GLU A 176 -14.46 0.39 11.03
C GLU A 176 -13.05 0.97 11.10
N LEU A 177 -12.10 0.41 10.34
CA LEU A 177 -10.71 0.87 10.33
C LEU A 177 -10.56 2.31 9.84
N MET A 178 -11.33 2.74 8.85
CA MET A 178 -11.24 4.10 8.27
C MET A 178 -11.97 5.16 9.09
N THR A 179 -12.85 4.79 10.02
CA THR A 179 -13.67 5.78 10.77
C THR A 179 -13.38 5.84 12.26
N GLN A 180 -12.75 4.80 12.85
CA GLN A 180 -12.58 4.70 14.31
C GLN A 180 -11.17 5.05 14.80
N TYR A 181 -10.17 5.05 13.91
CA TYR A 181 -8.75 5.12 14.29
C TYR A 181 -8.04 6.39 13.77
N GLY A 182 -8.80 7.46 13.50
CA GLY A 182 -8.28 8.73 13.03
C GLY A 182 -7.76 8.65 11.58
N THR A 183 -6.72 9.41 11.28
CA THR A 183 -6.17 9.47 9.91
C THR A 183 -5.38 8.20 9.59
N VAL A 184 -5.79 7.53 8.52
CA VAL A 184 -5.06 6.40 7.92
C VAL A 184 -4.35 6.90 6.66
N HIS A 185 -3.02 6.80 6.64
CA HIS A 185 -2.23 7.35 5.54
C HIS A 185 -2.07 6.38 4.38
N GLU A 186 -2.03 5.08 4.67
CA GLU A 186 -1.92 4.02 3.67
C GLU A 186 -2.78 2.83 4.04
N LEU A 187 -3.36 2.20 3.02
CA LEU A 187 -4.03 0.90 3.11
C LEU A 187 -3.28 -0.08 2.21
N TRP A 188 -2.68 -1.08 2.83
CA TRP A 188 -1.98 -2.18 2.21
C TRP A 188 -2.90 -3.39 2.06
N PHE A 189 -3.29 -3.73 0.86
CA PHE A 189 -3.92 -5.03 0.61
C PHE A 189 -2.87 -6.08 0.30
N ASP A 190 -3.08 -7.28 0.85
CA ASP A 190 -2.21 -8.42 0.59
C ASP A 190 -3.02 -9.71 0.40
N GLY A 191 -2.36 -10.79 -0.04
CA GLY A 191 -2.99 -12.09 -0.20
C GLY A 191 -3.83 -12.26 -1.47
N ALA A 192 -3.88 -11.27 -2.38
CA ALA A 192 -4.58 -11.41 -3.66
C ALA A 192 -4.01 -12.56 -4.52
N TRP A 193 -2.77 -12.93 -4.30
CA TRP A 193 -2.07 -14.00 -4.99
C TRP A 193 -2.59 -15.42 -4.65
N ASP A 194 -3.35 -15.60 -3.57
CA ASP A 194 -4.05 -16.86 -3.28
C ASP A 194 -5.11 -17.15 -4.36
N ARG A 195 -5.78 -16.14 -4.87
CA ARG A 195 -6.80 -16.22 -5.90
C ARG A 195 -6.55 -15.21 -7.01
N LYS A 196 -5.52 -15.49 -7.83
CA LYS A 196 -5.00 -14.56 -8.85
C LYS A 196 -6.00 -14.12 -9.91
N THR A 197 -7.02 -14.93 -10.18
CA THR A 197 -8.05 -14.66 -11.19
C THR A 197 -9.34 -14.12 -10.59
N GLU A 198 -9.37 -13.89 -9.28
CA GLU A 198 -10.55 -13.38 -8.60
C GLU A 198 -10.77 -11.91 -8.94
N ASP A 199 -12.02 -11.55 -9.17
CA ASP A 199 -12.42 -10.15 -9.19
C ASP A 199 -12.64 -9.66 -7.77
N TRP A 200 -11.67 -8.93 -7.26
CA TRP A 200 -11.72 -8.33 -5.92
C TRP A 200 -12.55 -7.05 -5.86
N HIS A 201 -13.21 -6.65 -6.95
CA HIS A 201 -13.97 -5.40 -7.04
C HIS A 201 -13.17 -4.19 -6.53
N LEU A 202 -11.87 -4.16 -6.85
CA LEU A 202 -10.93 -3.17 -6.28
C LEU A 202 -11.34 -1.72 -6.54
N GLN A 203 -11.96 -1.42 -7.69
CA GLN A 203 -12.45 -0.07 -7.97
C GLN A 203 -13.53 0.34 -6.95
N GLU A 204 -14.50 -0.54 -6.68
CA GLU A 204 -15.56 -0.28 -5.70
C GLU A 204 -15.00 -0.09 -4.29
N VAL A 205 -14.06 -0.96 -3.89
CA VAL A 205 -13.42 -0.90 -2.57
C VAL A 205 -12.57 0.36 -2.44
N TYR A 206 -11.82 0.70 -3.48
CA TYR A 206 -11.02 1.92 -3.54
C TYR A 206 -11.87 3.17 -3.37
N ASP A 207 -12.92 3.32 -4.17
CA ASP A 207 -13.84 4.47 -4.10
C ASP A 207 -14.50 4.56 -2.72
N PHE A 208 -14.88 3.42 -2.15
CA PHE A 208 -15.46 3.35 -0.81
C PHE A 208 -14.48 3.87 0.26
N VAL A 209 -13.22 3.42 0.25
CA VAL A 209 -12.20 3.89 1.21
C VAL A 209 -11.90 5.38 0.98
N LYS A 210 -11.74 5.81 -0.27
CA LYS A 210 -11.51 7.23 -0.61
C LYS A 210 -12.66 8.14 -0.20
N SER A 211 -13.90 7.65 -0.14
CA SER A 211 -15.05 8.43 0.33
C SER A 211 -14.93 8.80 1.82
N MET A 212 -14.24 8.00 2.63
CA MET A 212 -14.01 8.23 4.06
C MET A 212 -12.67 8.88 4.34
N GLN A 213 -11.62 8.47 3.61
CA GLN A 213 -10.23 8.92 3.77
C GLN A 213 -9.65 9.29 2.38
N PRO A 214 -9.96 10.48 1.83
CA PRO A 214 -9.57 10.86 0.45
C PRO A 214 -8.06 10.84 0.21
N ASP A 215 -7.27 11.16 1.23
CA ASP A 215 -5.81 11.23 1.16
C ASP A 215 -5.11 9.89 1.45
N CYS A 216 -5.85 8.85 1.91
CA CYS A 216 -5.30 7.52 2.13
C CYS A 216 -4.76 6.94 0.83
N GLN A 217 -3.49 6.56 0.79
CA GLN A 217 -2.90 5.90 -0.36
C GLN A 217 -3.21 4.39 -0.29
N ILE A 218 -3.68 3.82 -1.38
CA ILE A 218 -4.18 2.43 -1.41
C ILE A 218 -3.39 1.64 -2.45
N SER A 219 -2.95 0.46 -2.08
CA SER A 219 -2.36 -0.48 -3.04
C SER A 219 -2.56 -1.93 -2.64
N THR A 220 -2.38 -2.81 -3.61
CA THR A 220 -2.42 -4.25 -3.43
C THR A 220 -1.05 -4.83 -3.73
N ASN A 221 -0.54 -5.69 -2.84
CA ASN A 221 0.76 -6.31 -3.00
C ASN A 221 0.85 -7.08 -4.32
N TRP A 222 2.02 -7.00 -4.97
CA TRP A 222 2.27 -7.40 -6.34
C TRP A 222 1.45 -6.61 -7.36
N THR A 223 1.39 -5.31 -7.17
CA THR A 223 0.61 -4.36 -7.97
C THR A 223 0.72 -4.58 -9.48
N ILE A 224 1.92 -4.93 -9.97
CA ILE A 224 2.20 -5.21 -11.39
C ILE A 224 2.46 -6.69 -11.69
N GLY A 225 2.16 -7.58 -10.78
CA GLY A 225 1.90 -9.00 -10.96
C GLY A 225 3.06 -9.92 -11.34
N LYS A 226 4.24 -9.42 -11.69
CA LYS A 226 5.38 -10.27 -12.03
C LYS A 226 6.48 -10.15 -11.00
N ARG A 227 7.10 -11.28 -10.69
CA ARG A 227 8.28 -11.33 -9.83
C ARG A 227 9.53 -10.98 -10.63
N PRO A 228 10.58 -10.42 -10.00
CA PRO A 228 11.86 -10.16 -10.67
C PRO A 228 12.50 -11.43 -11.22
N VAL A 229 12.28 -12.55 -10.55
CA VAL A 229 12.83 -13.86 -10.98
C VAL A 229 12.32 -14.30 -12.35
N ASP A 230 11.17 -13.81 -12.78
CA ASP A 230 10.61 -14.08 -14.10
C ASP A 230 11.21 -13.14 -15.17
N MET A 231 12.12 -12.26 -14.75
CA MET A 231 12.97 -11.37 -15.55
C MET A 231 12.24 -10.43 -16.51
N GLN A 232 10.90 -10.41 -16.49
CA GLN A 232 10.10 -9.56 -17.36
C GLN A 232 8.98 -8.92 -16.55
N GLU A 233 9.30 -7.83 -15.89
CA GLU A 233 8.26 -6.97 -15.36
C GLU A 233 7.57 -6.26 -16.52
N GLY A 234 6.26 -6.50 -16.62
CA GLY A 234 5.41 -5.66 -17.43
C GLY A 234 5.32 -4.25 -16.85
N ASP A 235 4.85 -3.33 -17.62
CA ASP A 235 4.51 -1.98 -17.20
C ASP A 235 3.01 -1.84 -16.83
N SER A 236 2.31 -2.98 -16.72
CA SER A 236 0.84 -3.02 -16.54
C SER A 236 0.47 -3.24 -15.09
N ILE A 237 -0.38 -2.37 -14.56
CA ILE A 237 -1.00 -2.51 -13.25
C ILE A 237 -2.06 -3.60 -13.35
N ILE A 238 -1.90 -4.68 -12.61
CA ILE A 238 -2.88 -5.78 -12.57
C ILE A 238 -3.89 -5.62 -11.44
N TYR A 239 -3.49 -5.04 -10.33
CA TYR A 239 -4.40 -4.69 -9.24
C TYR A 239 -4.70 -3.18 -9.29
N PHE A 240 -5.68 -2.82 -10.11
CA PHE A 240 -6.09 -1.43 -10.31
C PHE A 240 -7.46 -1.19 -9.62
N PRO A 241 -7.67 -0.01 -8.99
CA PRO A 241 -6.73 1.11 -8.87
C PRO A 241 -5.69 0.90 -7.77
N SER A 242 -4.52 1.54 -7.94
CA SER A 242 -3.45 1.59 -6.94
C SER A 242 -2.78 2.96 -6.96
N ASP A 243 -2.47 3.49 -5.78
CA ASP A 243 -1.78 4.78 -5.62
C ASP A 243 -0.25 4.62 -5.57
N PHE A 244 0.24 3.43 -5.26
CA PHE A 244 1.66 3.11 -5.22
C PHE A 244 1.91 1.67 -5.66
N ARG A 245 3.15 1.36 -6.02
CA ARG A 245 3.55 0.02 -6.39
C ARG A 245 4.06 -0.71 -5.17
N LEU A 246 3.43 -1.83 -4.87
CA LEU A 246 3.87 -2.77 -3.84
C LEU A 246 4.51 -3.99 -4.47
N TRP A 247 5.63 -4.41 -3.89
CA TRP A 247 6.33 -5.59 -4.35
C TRP A 247 7.14 -6.23 -3.21
N ASP A 248 6.45 -6.75 -2.26
CA ASP A 248 7.01 -7.37 -1.08
C ASP A 248 7.41 -8.84 -1.36
N PRO A 249 8.58 -9.32 -0.94
CA PRO A 249 9.68 -8.60 -0.27
C PRO A 249 10.79 -8.13 -1.23
N PHE A 250 10.45 -7.80 -2.45
CA PHE A 250 11.44 -7.50 -3.49
C PHE A 250 11.76 -6.02 -3.57
N LEU A 251 13.01 -5.71 -3.92
CA LEU A 251 13.41 -4.33 -4.21
C LEU A 251 13.19 -4.01 -5.69
N PRO A 252 13.00 -2.73 -6.05
CA PRO A 252 12.87 -2.33 -7.43
C PRO A 252 14.19 -2.57 -8.17
N VAL A 253 14.09 -2.77 -9.49
CA VAL A 253 15.26 -2.71 -10.35
C VAL A 253 15.85 -1.29 -10.33
N LYS A 254 17.14 -1.16 -10.65
CA LYS A 254 17.87 0.11 -10.56
C LYS A 254 17.18 1.28 -11.27
N ASP A 255 16.51 1.00 -12.37
CA ASP A 255 15.90 2.01 -13.25
C ASP A 255 14.36 1.90 -13.22
N ASP A 256 13.75 1.69 -12.03
CA ASP A 256 12.29 1.68 -11.87
C ASP A 256 11.67 2.96 -12.48
N PRO A 257 10.87 2.84 -13.54
CA PRO A 257 10.35 3.99 -14.28
C PRO A 257 9.31 4.79 -13.49
N LYS A 258 8.71 4.21 -12.45
CA LYS A 258 7.58 4.75 -11.66
C LYS A 258 6.34 5.11 -12.49
N ILE A 259 6.37 4.82 -13.79
CA ILE A 259 5.26 5.05 -14.72
C ILE A 259 4.77 3.68 -15.19
N TYR A 260 3.53 3.39 -14.86
CA TYR A 260 2.89 2.11 -15.16
C TYR A 260 1.59 2.35 -15.90
N LYS A 261 1.09 1.32 -16.60
CA LYS A 261 -0.08 1.44 -17.48
C LYS A 261 -1.26 0.64 -16.98
N HIS A 262 -2.45 1.18 -17.19
CA HIS A 262 -3.70 0.46 -17.11
C HIS A 262 -4.66 0.97 -18.17
N ASN A 263 -5.22 0.05 -18.98
CA ASN A 263 -6.16 0.37 -20.07
C ASN A 263 -5.68 1.53 -20.97
N GLY A 264 -4.40 1.51 -21.35
CA GLY A 264 -3.80 2.51 -22.24
C GLY A 264 -3.48 3.87 -21.61
N LYS A 265 -3.80 4.06 -20.33
CA LYS A 265 -3.42 5.26 -19.55
C LYS A 265 -2.17 5.00 -18.71
N GLU A 266 -1.40 6.06 -18.51
CA GLU A 266 -0.19 6.03 -17.68
C GLU A 266 -0.48 6.62 -16.29
N TYR A 267 0.14 6.01 -15.27
CA TYR A 267 0.00 6.39 -13.86
C TYR A 267 1.38 6.45 -13.22
N TYR A 268 1.62 7.47 -12.40
CA TYR A 268 2.78 7.52 -11.54
C TYR A 268 2.52 6.67 -10.29
N LEU A 269 3.36 5.68 -10.03
CA LEU A 269 3.31 4.85 -8.83
C LEU A 269 4.66 4.89 -8.13
N PRO A 270 4.80 5.59 -6.99
CA PRO A 270 5.99 5.47 -6.17
C PRO A 270 6.11 4.03 -5.65
N PHE A 271 7.33 3.57 -5.46
CA PHE A 271 7.59 2.22 -5.00
C PHE A 271 7.65 2.15 -3.47
N GLU A 272 6.99 1.14 -2.92
CA GLU A 272 7.15 0.73 -1.53
C GLU A 272 7.41 -0.77 -1.46
N SER A 273 8.32 -1.16 -0.57
CA SER A 273 8.60 -2.55 -0.24
C SER A 273 8.95 -2.65 1.23
N THR A 274 8.66 -3.80 1.80
CA THR A 274 9.09 -4.13 3.15
C THR A 274 10.15 -5.22 3.12
N GLN A 275 11.06 -5.14 4.09
CA GLN A 275 12.12 -6.13 4.29
C GLN A 275 12.08 -6.58 5.73
N THR A 276 12.10 -7.90 5.94
CA THR A 276 12.21 -8.42 7.31
C THR A 276 13.59 -8.15 7.90
N ILE A 277 13.62 -7.82 9.19
CA ILE A 277 14.85 -7.75 9.98
C ILE A 277 15.20 -9.09 10.62
N SER A 278 14.35 -10.08 10.48
CA SER A 278 14.55 -11.45 10.92
C SER A 278 15.75 -12.09 10.24
N VAL A 279 16.60 -12.78 10.99
CA VAL A 279 17.73 -13.52 10.40
C VAL A 279 17.32 -14.83 9.75
N ILE A 280 16.14 -15.35 10.10
CA ILE A 280 15.55 -16.55 9.49
C ILE A 280 14.56 -16.23 8.37
N GLY A 281 14.34 -14.93 8.10
CA GLY A 281 13.45 -14.47 7.01
C GLY A 281 11.97 -14.43 7.39
N SER A 282 11.64 -14.51 8.68
CA SER A 282 10.26 -14.49 9.18
C SER A 282 9.69 -13.08 9.27
N TRP A 283 8.38 -12.95 9.06
CA TRP A 283 7.64 -11.70 9.26
C TRP A 283 7.16 -11.55 10.70
N PHE A 284 6.66 -12.62 11.30
CA PHE A 284 6.27 -12.65 12.71
C PHE A 284 7.49 -12.95 13.59
N ASN A 285 7.42 -12.53 14.85
CA ASN A 285 8.45 -12.85 15.83
C ASN A 285 8.38 -14.32 16.23
N HIS A 286 9.52 -15.00 16.15
CA HIS A 286 9.70 -16.37 16.59
C HIS A 286 10.73 -16.45 17.72
N PRO A 287 10.58 -17.35 18.71
CA PRO A 287 11.53 -17.49 19.81
C PRO A 287 12.97 -17.78 19.35
N GLU A 288 13.12 -18.56 18.29
CA GLU A 288 14.42 -18.88 17.68
C GLU A 288 15.09 -17.70 17.00
N ASP A 289 14.29 -16.66 16.67
CA ASP A 289 14.77 -15.41 16.06
C ASP A 289 15.12 -14.34 17.11
N SER A 290 15.01 -14.67 18.40
CA SER A 290 15.31 -13.76 19.51
C SER A 290 16.75 -13.25 19.54
N THR A 291 17.61 -13.83 18.73
CA THR A 291 18.99 -13.42 18.48
C THR A 291 19.12 -12.46 17.29
N ILE A 292 18.03 -11.76 16.88
CA ILE A 292 18.12 -10.71 15.86
C ILE A 292 19.25 -9.77 16.24
N HIS A 293 20.31 -9.87 15.48
CA HIS A 293 21.57 -9.33 15.88
C HIS A 293 21.65 -7.83 15.67
N LYS A 294 22.23 -7.16 16.65
CA LYS A 294 22.79 -5.83 16.55
C LYS A 294 23.60 -5.56 15.27
N HIS A 295 23.95 -6.61 14.53
CA HIS A 295 24.75 -6.55 13.29
C HIS A 295 23.94 -6.28 12.01
N ALA A 296 22.61 -6.46 12.00
CA ALA A 296 21.77 -6.18 10.81
C ALA A 296 21.77 -4.69 10.44
N PHE A 297 22.05 -3.81 11.40
CA PHE A 297 22.11 -2.36 11.20
C PHE A 297 23.54 -1.80 11.00
N GLN A 298 24.56 -2.65 10.92
CA GLN A 298 25.96 -2.23 10.75
C GLN A 298 26.49 -2.41 9.31
N LYS A 299 25.65 -2.82 8.38
CA LYS A 299 25.96 -2.88 6.95
C LYS A 299 25.16 -1.84 6.18
#